data_2e698e0d4e51a30420c291c2b212ede6
#
_entry.id   2e698e0d4e51a30420c291c2b212ede6
#
_cell.length_a   1.000
_cell.length_b   1.000
_cell.length_c   1.000
_cell.angle_alpha   90.00
_cell.angle_beta   90.00
_cell.angle_gamma   90.00
#
_symmetry.space_group_name_H-M   'P 1'
#
loop_
_entity.id
_entity.type
_entity.pdbx_description
1 polymer ?
#
loop_
_entity_poly.entity_id
_entity_poly.type
_entity_poly.pdbx_seq_one_letter_code
_entity_poly.pdbx_strand_id
1 'polypeptide(L)'
;GNVNYDPQSRVNSFAHVNHSADQTRIGVLLCINGTGILNSWVRRNIVPEGVSYSQMNDIAAAVPVGCEGISVLPFGNGAERMLGNREPGCQISGLNFNRHSWKHLVRAAQEGIVFSFKYGIGVMEQMGMEVSRIHAGMANMFLSPIFRETLAGVTGAVIELYDTDGAAGAAKGAGIGAGIYKDNKEAFANLQKLDVIEPAPDCSRYLEAYGIWKEKLEKSI
;
A
#
# COMPACT_ATOMS: atom_id res chain seq x y z
N GLY A 1 3.94 23.83 13.75
CA GLY A 1 4.90 22.96 13.05
C GLY A 1 5.21 23.53 11.68
N ASN A 2 6.39 23.30 11.18
CA ASN A 2 6.77 23.74 9.84
C ASN A 2 5.96 22.92 8.81
N VAL A 3 5.46 23.60 7.78
CA VAL A 3 4.85 22.94 6.63
C VAL A 3 5.99 22.39 5.77
N ASN A 4 6.19 21.09 5.81
CA ASN A 4 7.15 20.43 4.95
C ASN A 4 6.52 20.11 3.60
N TYR A 5 7.26 20.32 2.53
CA TYR A 5 6.86 19.95 1.18
C TYR A 5 7.99 19.16 0.50
N ASP A 6 7.64 18.34 -0.46
CA ASP A 6 8.63 17.65 -1.28
C ASP A 6 9.12 18.56 -2.39
N PRO A 7 10.43 18.95 -2.42
CA PRO A 7 10.99 19.84 -3.46
C PRO A 7 10.88 19.27 -4.88
N GLN A 8 10.74 17.94 -5.00
CA GLN A 8 10.60 17.24 -6.28
C GLN A 8 9.13 17.04 -6.69
N SER A 9 8.18 17.52 -5.88
CA SER A 9 6.73 17.39 -6.13
C SER A 9 6.24 15.96 -6.35
N ARG A 10 6.88 14.97 -5.72
CA ARG A 10 6.51 13.54 -5.81
C ARG A 10 5.25 13.21 -5.02
N VAL A 11 4.90 14.04 -4.06
CA VAL A 11 3.66 13.96 -3.28
C VAL A 11 2.93 15.30 -3.29
N ASN A 12 1.62 15.28 -3.00
CA ASN A 12 0.82 16.49 -2.85
C ASN A 12 0.64 16.83 -1.37
N SER A 13 0.76 18.11 -1.03
CA SER A 13 0.39 18.64 0.29
C SER A 13 -0.83 19.55 0.17
N PHE A 14 -1.79 19.43 1.06
CA PHE A 14 -3.03 20.20 1.05
C PHE A 14 -3.57 20.40 2.47
N ALA A 15 -4.48 21.36 2.66
CA ALA A 15 -5.18 21.50 3.92
C ALA A 15 -6.05 20.26 4.15
N HIS A 16 -5.83 19.55 5.27
CA HIS A 16 -6.63 18.39 5.62
C HIS A 16 -8.08 18.79 5.92
N VAL A 17 -9.05 17.90 5.70
CA VAL A 17 -10.48 18.16 5.96
C VAL A 17 -10.78 18.62 7.40
N ASN A 18 -9.94 18.25 8.35
CA ASN A 18 -10.01 18.66 9.75
C ASN A 18 -9.09 19.86 10.07
N HIS A 19 -8.62 20.60 9.04
CA HIS A 19 -7.87 21.82 9.23
C HIS A 19 -8.79 22.93 9.75
N SER A 20 -8.34 23.69 10.74
CA SER A 20 -9.03 24.86 11.26
C SER A 20 -8.04 26.00 11.53
N ALA A 21 -8.54 27.22 11.76
CA ALA A 21 -7.70 28.36 12.08
C ALA A 21 -6.87 28.14 13.36
N ASP A 22 -7.44 27.43 14.34
CA ASP A 22 -6.80 27.16 15.63
C ASP A 22 -5.92 25.92 15.59
N GLN A 23 -6.12 25.02 14.62
CA GLN A 23 -5.38 23.78 14.50
C GLN A 23 -5.00 23.50 13.05
N THR A 24 -3.78 23.89 12.68
CA THR A 24 -3.24 23.60 11.35
C THR A 24 -3.02 22.10 11.18
N ARG A 25 -3.71 21.51 10.19
CA ARG A 25 -3.53 20.12 9.77
C ARG A 25 -3.28 20.07 8.28
N ILE A 26 -2.18 19.44 7.89
CA ILE A 26 -1.78 19.26 6.49
C ILE A 26 -1.89 17.78 6.15
N GLY A 27 -2.60 17.47 5.08
CA GLY A 27 -2.60 16.16 4.47
C GLY A 27 -1.46 16.06 3.45
N VAL A 28 -0.75 14.94 3.44
CA VAL A 28 0.23 14.59 2.40
C VAL A 28 -0.31 13.38 1.66
N LEU A 29 -0.55 13.54 0.36
CA LEU A 29 -1.11 12.50 -0.50
C LEU A 29 -0.02 11.90 -1.36
N LEU A 30 0.22 10.60 -1.17
CA LEU A 30 0.96 9.75 -2.08
C LEU A 30 -0.05 8.95 -2.93
N CYS A 31 0.10 8.99 -4.24
CA CYS A 31 -0.67 8.19 -5.17
C CYS A 31 0.27 7.24 -5.92
N ILE A 32 -0.13 5.97 -6.03
CA ILE A 32 0.58 4.93 -6.78
C ILE A 32 -0.45 4.26 -7.69
N ASN A 33 -0.27 4.39 -9.01
CA ASN A 33 -1.28 4.01 -9.98
C ASN A 33 -1.35 2.51 -10.25
N GLY A 34 -0.21 1.80 -10.14
CA GLY A 34 -0.07 0.41 -10.56
C GLY A 34 -0.52 -0.66 -9.56
N THR A 35 -1.12 -0.30 -8.43
CA THR A 35 -1.32 -1.20 -7.28
C THR A 35 -2.48 -2.18 -7.44
N GLY A 36 -3.70 -1.80 -7.09
CA GLY A 36 -4.88 -2.68 -7.14
C GLY A 36 -5.16 -3.23 -8.54
N ILE A 37 -4.84 -2.45 -9.58
CA ILE A 37 -5.02 -2.88 -10.98
C ILE A 37 -4.09 -4.06 -11.33
N LEU A 38 -2.86 -4.08 -10.82
CA LEU A 38 -1.95 -5.21 -11.01
C LEU A 38 -2.51 -6.47 -10.35
N ASN A 39 -2.98 -6.40 -9.11
CA ASN A 39 -3.57 -7.54 -8.43
C ASN A 39 -4.79 -8.10 -9.18
N SER A 40 -5.64 -7.22 -9.69
CA SER A 40 -6.80 -7.57 -10.53
C SER A 40 -6.37 -8.19 -11.87
N TRP A 41 -5.33 -7.65 -12.50
CA TRP A 41 -4.80 -8.17 -13.76
C TRP A 41 -4.22 -9.58 -13.57
N VAL A 42 -3.40 -9.80 -12.53
CA VAL A 42 -2.85 -11.11 -12.18
C VAL A 42 -3.97 -12.13 -11.95
N ARG A 43 -5.01 -11.73 -11.20
CA ARG A 43 -6.17 -12.60 -10.94
C ARG A 43 -6.86 -13.04 -12.23
N ARG A 44 -7.02 -12.16 -13.21
CA ARG A 44 -7.75 -12.44 -14.45
C ARG A 44 -6.93 -13.17 -15.51
N ASN A 45 -5.61 -12.98 -15.53
CA ASN A 45 -4.77 -13.42 -16.64
C ASN A 45 -3.76 -14.52 -16.27
N ILE A 46 -3.44 -14.69 -14.99
CA ILE A 46 -2.39 -15.60 -14.51
C ILE A 46 -2.97 -16.70 -13.63
N VAL A 47 -3.92 -16.37 -12.77
CA VAL A 47 -4.53 -17.32 -11.84
C VAL A 47 -5.51 -18.23 -12.58
N PRO A 48 -5.51 -19.56 -12.32
CA PRO A 48 -6.46 -20.47 -12.96
C PRO A 48 -7.91 -20.05 -12.76
N GLU A 49 -8.75 -20.35 -13.75
CA GLU A 49 -10.19 -20.09 -13.68
C GLU A 49 -10.83 -20.80 -12.47
N GLY A 50 -11.83 -20.16 -11.86
CA GLY A 50 -12.52 -20.70 -10.69
C GLY A 50 -11.85 -20.41 -9.33
N VAL A 51 -10.57 -20.02 -9.29
CA VAL A 51 -9.91 -19.67 -8.02
C VAL A 51 -10.38 -18.30 -7.54
N SER A 52 -10.96 -18.20 -6.35
CA SER A 52 -11.36 -16.93 -5.73
C SER A 52 -10.16 -16.11 -5.24
N TYR A 53 -10.38 -14.82 -4.90
CA TYR A 53 -9.32 -13.99 -4.30
C TYR A 53 -8.81 -14.57 -2.98
N SER A 54 -9.69 -15.11 -2.12
CA SER A 54 -9.28 -15.74 -0.86
C SER A 54 -8.37 -16.93 -1.13
N GLN A 55 -8.79 -17.86 -1.98
CA GLN A 55 -7.99 -19.03 -2.35
C GLN A 55 -6.65 -18.62 -3.01
N MET A 56 -6.65 -17.60 -3.86
CA MET A 56 -5.44 -17.05 -4.46
C MET A 56 -4.44 -16.58 -3.39
N ASN A 57 -4.93 -15.86 -2.38
CA ASN A 57 -4.11 -15.39 -1.27
C ASN A 57 -3.58 -16.55 -0.41
N ASP A 58 -4.43 -17.52 -0.06
CA ASP A 58 -4.05 -18.68 0.76
C ASP A 58 -2.97 -19.51 0.06
N ILE A 59 -3.14 -19.76 -1.24
CA ILE A 59 -2.16 -20.50 -2.05
C ILE A 59 -0.84 -19.74 -2.17
N ALA A 60 -0.89 -18.43 -2.38
CA ALA A 60 0.30 -17.60 -2.49
C ALA A 60 1.03 -17.43 -1.14
N ALA A 61 0.32 -17.51 -0.01
CA ALA A 61 0.91 -17.45 1.32
C ALA A 61 1.91 -18.58 1.59
N ALA A 62 1.75 -19.73 0.92
CA ALA A 62 2.71 -20.84 1.02
C ALA A 62 4.05 -20.58 0.31
N VAL A 63 4.14 -19.57 -0.55
CA VAL A 63 5.40 -19.15 -1.18
C VAL A 63 6.20 -18.32 -0.17
N PRO A 64 7.51 -18.52 -0.02
CA PRO A 64 8.31 -17.75 0.93
C PRO A 64 8.42 -16.27 0.56
N VAL A 65 8.68 -15.43 1.54
CA VAL A 65 8.98 -13.99 1.36
C VAL A 65 10.14 -13.82 0.37
N GLY A 66 10.03 -12.86 -0.54
CA GLY A 66 10.98 -12.64 -1.62
C GLY A 66 10.81 -13.58 -2.82
N CYS A 67 9.76 -14.44 -2.80
CA CYS A 67 9.30 -15.24 -3.94
C CYS A 67 10.41 -16.02 -4.64
N GLU A 68 11.39 -16.54 -3.88
CA GLU A 68 12.57 -17.25 -4.39
C GLU A 68 13.33 -16.48 -5.50
N GLY A 69 13.33 -15.15 -5.42
CA GLY A 69 14.05 -14.26 -6.31
C GLY A 69 13.22 -13.59 -7.41
N ILE A 70 11.91 -13.91 -7.54
CA ILE A 70 11.03 -13.12 -8.41
C ILE A 70 10.80 -11.75 -7.79
N SER A 71 10.82 -10.72 -8.63
CA SER A 71 10.48 -9.36 -8.25
C SER A 71 9.57 -8.74 -9.30
N VAL A 72 8.56 -8.02 -8.85
CA VAL A 72 7.60 -7.32 -9.72
C VAL A 72 7.63 -5.82 -9.42
N LEU A 73 7.91 -5.01 -10.43
CA LEU A 73 7.71 -3.56 -10.39
C LEU A 73 6.29 -3.26 -10.89
N PRO A 74 5.39 -2.68 -10.07
CA PRO A 74 3.95 -2.66 -10.36
C PRO A 74 3.49 -1.50 -11.26
N PHE A 75 4.37 -0.80 -11.94
CA PHE A 75 4.13 0.51 -12.57
C PHE A 75 3.53 0.42 -13.99
N GLY A 76 2.62 -0.52 -14.22
CA GLY A 76 1.99 -0.75 -15.52
C GLY A 76 0.70 0.03 -15.78
N ASN A 77 0.48 1.15 -15.09
CA ASN A 77 -0.74 1.96 -15.23
C ASN A 77 -0.43 3.45 -15.46
N GLY A 78 0.49 3.73 -16.38
CA GLY A 78 0.90 5.08 -16.73
C GLY A 78 2.00 5.67 -15.85
N ALA A 79 2.15 6.99 -15.93
CA ALA A 79 3.20 7.71 -15.23
C ALA A 79 2.99 7.72 -13.72
N GLU A 80 4.09 7.56 -12.98
CA GLU A 80 4.09 7.56 -11.51
C GLU A 80 4.70 8.85 -10.98
N ARG A 81 3.89 9.62 -10.26
CA ARG A 81 4.33 10.89 -9.70
C ARG A 81 5.51 10.74 -8.74
N MET A 82 5.49 9.71 -7.89
CA MET A 82 6.59 9.46 -6.95
C MET A 82 7.92 9.12 -7.64
N LEU A 83 7.88 8.76 -8.92
CA LEU A 83 9.04 8.50 -9.77
C LEU A 83 9.37 9.69 -10.71
N GLY A 84 8.93 10.90 -10.37
CA GLY A 84 9.14 12.10 -11.18
C GLY A 84 8.34 12.09 -12.49
N ASN A 85 7.13 11.54 -12.48
CA ASN A 85 6.24 11.33 -13.64
C ASN A 85 6.84 10.43 -14.73
N ARG A 86 7.75 9.54 -14.36
CA ARG A 86 8.25 8.50 -15.28
C ARG A 86 7.26 7.37 -15.44
N GLU A 87 7.36 6.65 -16.55
CA GLU A 87 6.52 5.51 -16.90
C GLU A 87 7.40 4.27 -17.17
N PRO A 88 7.94 3.62 -16.10
CA PRO A 88 8.84 2.47 -16.26
C PRO A 88 8.13 1.21 -16.75
N GLY A 89 6.80 1.17 -16.70
CA GLY A 89 6.00 -0.02 -16.99
C GLY A 89 6.03 -1.07 -15.88
N CYS A 90 5.21 -2.11 -16.04
CA CYS A 90 5.28 -3.28 -15.16
C CYS A 90 6.42 -4.19 -15.62
N GLN A 91 7.27 -4.61 -14.68
CA GLN A 91 8.39 -5.50 -14.97
C GLN A 91 8.36 -6.70 -14.04
N ILE A 92 8.55 -7.90 -14.61
CA ILE A 92 8.72 -9.15 -13.88
C ILE A 92 10.13 -9.63 -14.13
N SER A 93 10.91 -9.83 -13.08
CA SER A 93 12.30 -10.27 -13.18
C SER A 93 12.61 -11.43 -12.25
N GLY A 94 13.67 -12.20 -12.55
CA GLY A 94 14.09 -13.34 -11.74
C GLY A 94 13.27 -14.61 -11.96
N LEU A 95 12.40 -14.66 -12.97
CA LEU A 95 11.58 -15.83 -13.26
C LEU A 95 12.46 -17.01 -13.74
N ASN A 96 12.28 -18.18 -13.11
CA ASN A 96 12.90 -19.45 -13.46
C ASN A 96 11.81 -20.49 -13.74
N PHE A 97 11.70 -20.96 -14.96
CA PHE A 97 10.61 -21.84 -15.41
C PHE A 97 10.60 -23.22 -14.75
N ASN A 98 11.71 -23.67 -14.18
CA ASN A 98 11.80 -24.96 -13.50
C ASN A 98 11.37 -24.90 -12.02
N ARG A 99 11.29 -23.70 -11.43
CA ARG A 99 11.01 -23.51 -10.00
C ARG A 99 9.73 -22.76 -9.74
N HIS A 100 9.45 -21.76 -10.57
CA HIS A 100 8.38 -20.81 -10.31
C HIS A 100 7.08 -21.20 -11.01
N SER A 101 5.97 -20.87 -10.37
CA SER A 101 4.62 -21.06 -10.90
C SER A 101 3.80 -19.78 -10.71
N TRP A 102 2.56 -19.79 -11.14
CA TRP A 102 1.64 -18.67 -10.95
C TRP A 102 1.49 -18.22 -9.48
N LYS A 103 1.66 -19.15 -8.53
CA LYS A 103 1.60 -18.85 -7.08
C LYS A 103 2.70 -17.85 -6.67
N HIS A 104 3.89 -18.05 -7.21
CA HIS A 104 5.02 -17.13 -6.98
C HIS A 104 4.78 -15.77 -7.61
N LEU A 105 4.16 -15.72 -8.80
CA LEU A 105 3.80 -14.47 -9.47
C LEU A 105 2.75 -13.69 -8.68
N VAL A 106 1.76 -14.38 -8.11
CA VAL A 106 0.75 -13.75 -7.24
C VAL A 106 1.41 -13.10 -6.04
N ARG A 107 2.26 -13.85 -5.31
CA ARG A 107 2.95 -13.30 -4.14
C ARG A 107 3.89 -12.15 -4.54
N ALA A 108 4.68 -12.33 -5.58
CA ALA A 108 5.61 -11.31 -6.07
C ALA A 108 4.90 -10.02 -6.50
N ALA A 109 3.71 -10.13 -7.10
CA ALA A 109 2.89 -8.97 -7.43
C ALA A 109 2.42 -8.24 -6.17
N GLN A 110 1.93 -8.95 -5.15
CA GLN A 110 1.50 -8.35 -3.90
C GLN A 110 2.67 -7.72 -3.13
N GLU A 111 3.82 -8.41 -3.04
CA GLU A 111 5.03 -7.84 -2.44
C GLU A 111 5.52 -6.60 -3.21
N GLY A 112 5.52 -6.63 -4.54
CA GLY A 112 5.90 -5.47 -5.36
C GLY A 112 5.00 -4.26 -5.16
N ILE A 113 3.69 -4.48 -4.99
CA ILE A 113 2.73 -3.42 -4.62
C ILE A 113 3.11 -2.83 -3.25
N VAL A 114 3.36 -3.68 -2.25
CA VAL A 114 3.76 -3.23 -0.90
C VAL A 114 5.08 -2.47 -0.93
N PHE A 115 6.07 -2.97 -1.68
CA PHE A 115 7.37 -2.32 -1.80
C PHE A 115 7.26 -0.94 -2.46
N SER A 116 6.32 -0.75 -3.38
CA SER A 116 6.03 0.57 -3.93
C SER A 116 5.45 1.53 -2.87
N PHE A 117 4.61 1.04 -1.94
CA PHE A 117 4.17 1.83 -0.78
C PHE A 117 5.35 2.20 0.13
N LYS A 118 6.23 1.23 0.45
CA LYS A 118 7.42 1.52 1.29
C LYS A 118 8.34 2.54 0.63
N TYR A 119 8.53 2.47 -0.69
CA TYR A 119 9.30 3.45 -1.44
C TYR A 119 8.68 4.86 -1.31
N GLY A 120 7.37 4.97 -1.47
CA GLY A 120 6.64 6.23 -1.30
C GLY A 120 6.64 6.74 0.14
N ILE A 121 6.55 5.86 1.14
CA ILE A 121 6.72 6.23 2.55
C ILE A 121 8.14 6.79 2.78
N GLY A 122 9.17 6.23 2.14
CA GLY A 122 10.53 6.78 2.18
C GLY A 122 10.62 8.21 1.63
N VAL A 123 9.80 8.59 0.65
CA VAL A 123 9.67 9.99 0.20
C VAL A 123 9.09 10.87 1.30
N MET A 124 8.08 10.40 2.03
CA MET A 124 7.50 11.14 3.15
C MET A 124 8.46 11.24 4.33
N GLU A 125 9.23 10.17 4.61
CA GLU A 125 10.28 10.16 5.65
C GLU A 125 11.37 11.21 5.34
N GLN A 126 11.74 11.43 4.06
CA GLN A 126 12.64 12.51 3.64
C GLN A 126 12.09 13.92 3.92
N MET A 127 10.77 14.05 4.02
CA MET A 127 10.09 15.30 4.43
C MET A 127 10.04 15.46 5.96
N GLY A 128 10.63 14.54 6.75
CA GLY A 128 10.58 14.54 8.20
C GLY A 128 9.29 13.98 8.79
N MET A 129 8.54 13.20 8.02
CA MET A 129 7.36 12.49 8.52
C MET A 129 7.78 11.14 9.08
N GLU A 130 7.15 10.72 10.18
CA GLU A 130 7.30 9.40 10.75
C GLU A 130 5.99 8.63 10.57
N VAL A 131 6.08 7.42 10.01
CA VAL A 131 4.93 6.54 9.81
C VAL A 131 5.04 5.35 10.76
N SER A 132 4.54 5.52 11.97
CA SER A 132 4.52 4.47 13.02
C SER A 132 3.21 3.68 13.05
N ARG A 133 2.13 4.22 12.45
CA ARG A 133 0.80 3.61 12.44
C ARG A 133 0.08 3.86 11.12
N ILE A 134 -0.57 2.80 10.62
CA ILE A 134 -1.39 2.82 9.40
C ILE A 134 -2.82 2.47 9.78
N HIS A 135 -3.76 3.35 9.51
CA HIS A 135 -5.19 3.08 9.66
C HIS A 135 -5.79 2.76 8.30
N ALA A 136 -6.44 1.62 8.17
CA ALA A 136 -7.05 1.19 6.91
C ALA A 136 -8.42 0.56 7.11
N GLY A 137 -9.26 0.61 6.08
CA GLY A 137 -10.47 -0.20 6.03
C GLY A 137 -10.15 -1.66 5.71
N MET A 138 -10.92 -2.60 6.27
CA MET A 138 -10.86 -4.01 5.94
C MET A 138 -11.45 -4.25 4.55
N ALA A 139 -10.78 -3.74 3.52
CA ALA A 139 -11.23 -3.77 2.13
C ALA A 139 -10.05 -3.90 1.17
N ASN A 140 -10.32 -4.24 -0.09
CA ASN A 140 -9.35 -4.29 -1.18
C ASN A 140 -8.10 -5.14 -0.84
N MET A 141 -6.90 -4.59 -1.02
CA MET A 141 -5.64 -5.29 -0.75
C MET A 141 -5.45 -5.64 0.72
N PHE A 142 -6.06 -4.90 1.65
CA PHE A 142 -6.02 -5.22 3.08
C PHE A 142 -6.79 -6.49 3.46
N LEU A 143 -7.55 -7.10 2.55
CA LEU A 143 -8.11 -8.44 2.72
C LEU A 143 -7.05 -9.55 2.58
N SER A 144 -5.89 -9.27 1.99
CA SER A 144 -4.79 -10.23 1.87
C SER A 144 -3.88 -10.22 3.09
N PRO A 145 -3.71 -11.34 3.80
CA PRO A 145 -2.71 -11.45 4.87
C PRO A 145 -1.29 -11.15 4.38
N ILE A 146 -0.92 -11.64 3.18
CA ILE A 146 0.39 -11.37 2.58
C ILE A 146 0.64 -9.86 2.49
N PHE A 147 -0.34 -9.11 1.99
CA PHE A 147 -0.22 -7.67 1.84
C PHE A 147 -0.02 -6.98 3.19
N ARG A 148 -0.84 -7.31 4.20
CA ARG A 148 -0.79 -6.71 5.55
C ARG A 148 0.54 -7.01 6.25
N GLU A 149 0.94 -8.28 6.28
CA GLU A 149 2.16 -8.73 6.93
C GLU A 149 3.41 -8.16 6.27
N THR A 150 3.43 -8.15 4.93
CA THR A 150 4.56 -7.56 4.18
C THR A 150 4.65 -6.06 4.46
N LEU A 151 3.51 -5.35 4.49
CA LEU A 151 3.49 -3.90 4.74
C LEU A 151 3.96 -3.58 6.17
N ALA A 152 3.46 -4.29 7.17
CA ALA A 152 3.94 -4.14 8.54
C ALA A 152 5.44 -4.46 8.64
N GLY A 153 5.88 -5.57 8.01
CA GLY A 153 7.27 -6.02 8.04
C GLY A 153 8.27 -5.04 7.41
N VAL A 154 7.93 -4.40 6.27
CA VAL A 154 8.86 -3.46 5.60
C VAL A 154 8.81 -2.04 6.15
N THR A 155 7.69 -1.65 6.77
CA THR A 155 7.53 -0.29 7.30
C THR A 155 7.88 -0.18 8.77
N GLY A 156 7.75 -1.27 9.53
CA GLY A 156 7.80 -1.26 10.99
C GLY A 156 6.55 -0.63 11.63
N ALA A 157 5.54 -0.29 10.85
CA ALA A 157 4.33 0.35 11.33
C ALA A 157 3.29 -0.67 11.78
N VAL A 158 2.56 -0.36 12.84
CA VAL A 158 1.36 -1.10 13.25
C VAL A 158 0.21 -0.76 12.31
N ILE A 159 -0.48 -1.77 11.78
CA ILE A 159 -1.65 -1.59 10.91
C ILE A 159 -2.91 -1.87 11.72
N GLU A 160 -3.80 -0.90 11.81
CA GLU A 160 -5.11 -1.04 12.42
C GLU A 160 -6.19 -1.08 11.33
N LEU A 161 -6.96 -2.15 11.31
CA LEU A 161 -8.02 -2.38 10.34
C LEU A 161 -9.39 -2.10 10.96
N TYR A 162 -10.20 -1.37 10.21
CA TYR A 162 -11.51 -0.90 10.66
C TYR A 162 -12.62 -1.40 9.76
N ASP A 163 -13.83 -1.54 10.32
CA ASP A 163 -15.06 -1.83 9.58
C ASP A 163 -15.52 -0.58 8.80
N THR A 164 -14.80 -0.27 7.75
CA THR A 164 -15.07 0.87 6.87
C THR A 164 -14.35 0.70 5.53
N ASP A 165 -14.71 1.55 4.59
CA ASP A 165 -14.01 1.76 3.33
C ASP A 165 -13.93 3.25 2.99
N GLY A 166 -13.33 3.59 1.86
CA GLY A 166 -13.20 4.99 1.42
C GLY A 166 -14.54 5.67 1.16
N ALA A 167 -15.53 4.93 0.66
CA ALA A 167 -16.86 5.46 0.34
C ALA A 167 -17.63 5.82 1.63
N ALA A 168 -17.60 4.92 2.63
CA ALA A 168 -18.19 5.18 3.94
C ALA A 168 -17.55 6.37 4.65
N GLY A 169 -16.20 6.48 4.56
CA GLY A 169 -15.47 7.63 5.11
C GLY A 169 -15.85 8.95 4.45
N ALA A 170 -15.95 8.97 3.12
CA ALA A 170 -16.36 10.14 2.36
C ALA A 170 -17.82 10.56 2.68
N ALA A 171 -18.74 9.59 2.78
CA ALA A 171 -20.13 9.85 3.15
C ALA A 171 -20.25 10.46 4.56
N LYS A 172 -19.49 9.96 5.53
CA LYS A 172 -19.44 10.54 6.88
C LYS A 172 -18.87 11.95 6.88
N GLY A 173 -17.81 12.20 6.11
CA GLY A 173 -17.25 13.55 5.94
C GLY A 173 -18.26 14.53 5.34
N ALA A 174 -18.99 14.12 4.31
CA ALA A 174 -20.07 14.91 3.71
C ALA A 174 -21.22 15.16 4.72
N GLY A 175 -21.57 14.15 5.51
CA GLY A 175 -22.59 14.26 6.58
C GLY A 175 -22.23 15.28 7.67
N ILE A 176 -20.93 15.38 8.03
CA ILE A 176 -20.46 16.42 8.95
C ILE A 176 -20.61 17.81 8.29
N GLY A 177 -20.17 17.96 7.03
CA GLY A 177 -20.30 19.21 6.29
C GLY A 177 -21.75 19.67 6.08
N ALA A 178 -22.68 18.73 5.94
CA ALA A 178 -24.11 18.99 5.82
C ALA A 178 -24.84 19.18 7.16
N GLY A 179 -24.16 19.07 8.30
CA GLY A 179 -24.76 19.18 9.63
C GLY A 179 -25.60 17.97 10.07
N ILE A 180 -25.49 16.82 9.37
CA ILE A 180 -26.15 15.56 9.78
C ILE A 180 -25.49 15.01 11.04
N TYR A 181 -24.16 15.11 11.12
CA TYR A 181 -23.37 14.82 12.31
C TYR A 181 -22.83 16.12 12.89
N LYS A 182 -22.88 16.24 14.20
CA LYS A 182 -22.38 17.42 14.92
C LYS A 182 -20.87 17.59 14.76
N ASP A 183 -20.12 16.47 14.78
CA ASP A 183 -18.66 16.45 14.74
C ASP A 183 -18.13 15.07 14.30
N ASN A 184 -16.81 14.98 14.17
CA ASN A 184 -16.12 13.72 13.83
C ASN A 184 -16.40 12.61 14.85
N LYS A 185 -16.52 12.94 16.14
CA LYS A 185 -16.73 11.96 17.20
C LYS A 185 -18.09 11.25 17.02
N GLU A 186 -19.12 12.01 16.69
CA GLU A 186 -20.44 11.45 16.42
C GLU A 186 -20.44 10.62 15.12
N ALA A 187 -19.88 11.16 14.03
CA ALA A 187 -19.85 10.49 12.74
C ALA A 187 -19.11 9.14 12.77
N PHE A 188 -18.09 9.00 13.61
CA PHE A 188 -17.26 7.79 13.72
C PHE A 188 -17.48 7.03 15.03
N ALA A 189 -18.53 7.35 15.82
CA ALA A 189 -18.79 6.69 17.10
C ALA A 189 -18.96 5.16 17.00
N ASN A 190 -19.47 4.68 15.87
CA ASN A 190 -19.72 3.26 15.62
C ASN A 190 -18.59 2.59 14.79
N LEU A 191 -17.47 3.27 14.57
CA LEU A 191 -16.35 2.68 13.85
C LEU A 191 -15.67 1.61 14.70
N GLN A 192 -15.70 0.37 14.21
CA GLN A 192 -15.13 -0.78 14.93
C GLN A 192 -13.72 -1.09 14.38
N LYS A 193 -12.77 -1.26 15.30
CA LYS A 193 -11.47 -1.84 14.98
C LYS A 193 -11.65 -3.35 14.91
N LEU A 194 -11.36 -3.93 13.74
CA LEU A 194 -11.54 -5.36 13.46
C LEU A 194 -10.28 -6.17 13.72
N ASP A 195 -9.11 -5.59 13.43
CA ASP A 195 -7.84 -6.31 13.53
C ASP A 195 -6.68 -5.34 13.74
N VAL A 196 -5.58 -5.85 14.30
CA VAL A 196 -4.32 -5.13 14.49
C VAL A 196 -3.18 -6.02 14.02
N ILE A 197 -2.41 -5.57 13.06
CA ILE A 197 -1.25 -6.29 12.55
C ILE A 197 0.00 -5.56 13.03
N GLU A 198 0.76 -6.22 13.88
CA GLU A 198 2.07 -5.73 14.34
C GLU A 198 3.18 -6.28 13.44
N PRO A 199 4.28 -5.55 13.28
CA PRO A 199 5.47 -6.07 12.62
C PRO A 199 5.96 -7.34 13.34
N ALA A 200 6.34 -8.36 12.58
CA ALA A 200 6.94 -9.54 13.16
C ALA A 200 8.25 -9.18 13.90
N PRO A 201 8.64 -9.92 14.95
CA PRO A 201 9.90 -9.66 15.67
C PRO A 201 11.14 -9.71 14.79
N ASP A 202 11.12 -10.53 13.73
CA ASP A 202 12.16 -10.59 12.70
C ASP A 202 11.56 -10.23 11.33
N CYS A 203 11.90 -9.05 10.87
CA CYS A 203 11.50 -8.51 9.55
C CYS A 203 12.63 -8.59 8.51
N SER A 204 13.76 -9.26 8.83
CA SER A 204 14.97 -9.25 7.99
C SER A 204 14.68 -9.68 6.54
N ARG A 205 13.89 -10.74 6.34
CA ARG A 205 13.54 -11.24 5.01
C ARG A 205 12.72 -10.25 4.19
N TYR A 206 11.81 -9.51 4.83
CA TYR A 206 11.02 -8.48 4.15
C TYR A 206 11.91 -7.31 3.72
N LEU A 207 12.82 -6.88 4.58
CA LEU A 207 13.77 -5.79 4.29
C LEU A 207 14.77 -6.18 3.20
N GLU A 208 15.28 -7.42 3.22
CA GLU A 208 16.14 -7.95 2.16
C GLU A 208 15.41 -7.97 0.81
N ALA A 209 14.19 -8.52 0.77
CA ALA A 209 13.38 -8.57 -0.45
C ALA A 209 13.07 -7.15 -0.98
N TYR A 210 12.77 -6.21 -0.10
CA TYR A 210 12.59 -4.81 -0.45
C TYR A 210 13.88 -4.19 -1.01
N GLY A 211 15.03 -4.46 -0.40
CA GLY A 211 16.34 -3.98 -0.89
C GLY A 211 16.60 -4.42 -2.33
N ILE A 212 16.41 -5.71 -2.62
CA ILE A 212 16.55 -6.27 -3.98
C ILE A 212 15.56 -5.61 -4.96
N TRP A 213 14.31 -5.45 -4.55
CA TRP A 213 13.28 -4.79 -5.36
C TRP A 213 13.65 -3.33 -5.66
N LYS A 214 14.12 -2.58 -4.66
CA LYS A 214 14.52 -1.18 -4.77
C LYS A 214 15.68 -1.00 -5.74
N GLU A 215 16.71 -1.86 -5.67
CA GLU A 215 17.82 -1.84 -6.64
C GLU A 215 17.35 -2.03 -8.08
N LYS A 216 16.36 -2.91 -8.30
CA LYS A 216 15.79 -3.12 -9.64
C LYS A 216 15.00 -1.91 -10.12
N LEU A 217 14.24 -1.28 -9.22
CA LEU A 217 13.55 -0.02 -9.53
C LEU A 217 14.56 1.06 -9.92
N GLU A 218 15.58 1.29 -9.13
CA GLU A 218 16.59 2.33 -9.37
C GLU A 218 17.36 2.15 -10.69
N LYS A 219 17.49 0.91 -11.18
CA LYS A 219 18.07 0.60 -12.50
C LYS A 219 17.10 0.82 -13.66
N SER A 220 15.80 0.92 -13.39
CA SER A 220 14.75 1.03 -14.41
C SER A 220 14.21 2.46 -14.61
N ILE A 221 14.66 3.41 -13.79
CA ILE A 221 14.22 4.83 -13.83
C ILE A 221 15.33 5.81 -14.09
#